data_8bb9b4a6da04970c72066bd3850d92ec
#
_entry.id   8bb9b4a6da04970c72066bd3850d92ec
#
_cell.length_a   1.000
_cell.length_b   1.000
_cell.length_c   1.000
_cell.angle_alpha   90.00
_cell.angle_beta   90.00
_cell.angle_gamma   90.00
#
_symmetry.space_group_name_H-M   'P 1'
#
loop_
_entity.id
_entity.type
_entity.pdbx_description
1 polymer ?
#
loop_
_entity_poly.entity_id
_entity_poly.type
_entity_poly.pdbx_seq_one_letter_code
_entity_poly.pdbx_strand_id
1 'polypeptide(L)'
;MNYQSNRIYFKPKRALAYAGGAICFLGIPLFLFVRGFLGIVALIVGAFCVLINRELNVRLSDVEEQIKTELDRLASELVDKHYDVKHPDAKMTVTVIGDYETEGEGLLVRRDPLGNSVTSRYCAAAIGIRNQRIFYKTESFSIIDEDSSAVSEGERLFTDVDRVEYGPAEGAAIPHVEFALIDRNGGELFRVPAKNDYTTQRFVEDLNVYFERARQDGTDPK
;
A
#
# COMPACT_ATOMS: atom_id res chain seq x y z
N MET A 1 -7.66 -5.14 -9.98
CA MET A 1 -8.19 -5.17 -8.58
C MET A 1 -9.63 -5.66 -8.50
N ASN A 2 -10.03 -6.29 -7.38
CA ASN A 2 -11.43 -6.64 -7.12
C ASN A 2 -12.07 -5.60 -6.18
N TYR A 3 -12.50 -4.49 -6.75
CA TYR A 3 -13.03 -3.33 -6.01
C TYR A 3 -14.26 -3.67 -5.15
N GLN A 4 -15.14 -4.56 -5.60
CA GLN A 4 -16.32 -4.96 -4.82
C GLN A 4 -15.93 -5.71 -3.54
N SER A 5 -14.98 -6.64 -3.64
CA SER A 5 -14.45 -7.36 -2.49
C SER A 5 -13.73 -6.40 -1.53
N ASN A 6 -12.94 -5.49 -2.05
CA ASN A 6 -12.19 -4.53 -1.25
C ASN A 6 -13.13 -3.56 -0.51
N ARG A 7 -14.23 -3.13 -1.13
CA ARG A 7 -15.27 -2.34 -0.42
C ARG A 7 -15.84 -3.09 0.78
N ILE A 8 -16.00 -4.42 0.69
CA ILE A 8 -16.46 -5.24 1.83
C ILE A 8 -15.42 -5.23 2.96
N TYR A 9 -14.12 -5.21 2.63
CA TYR A 9 -13.09 -5.07 3.64
C TYR A 9 -13.26 -3.79 4.47
N PHE A 10 -13.47 -2.63 3.84
CA PHE A 10 -13.64 -1.35 4.54
C PHE A 10 -15.03 -1.18 5.17
N LYS A 11 -16.08 -1.77 4.60
CA LYS A 11 -17.47 -1.75 5.10
C LYS A 11 -18.01 -3.16 5.28
N PRO A 12 -17.55 -3.91 6.30
CA PRO A 12 -17.93 -5.30 6.49
C PRO A 12 -19.43 -5.43 6.74
N LYS A 13 -20.05 -6.38 6.06
CA LYS A 13 -21.47 -6.72 6.25
C LYS A 13 -21.60 -7.53 7.54
N ARG A 14 -21.99 -6.89 8.63
CA ARG A 14 -22.12 -7.53 9.95
C ARG A 14 -23.52 -8.07 10.24
N ALA A 15 -24.51 -7.79 9.41
CA ALA A 15 -25.91 -8.15 9.64
C ALA A 15 -26.09 -9.67 9.88
N LEU A 16 -25.41 -10.51 9.09
CA LEU A 16 -25.49 -11.97 9.22
C LEU A 16 -24.83 -12.46 10.51
N ALA A 17 -23.74 -11.82 10.97
CA ALA A 17 -23.09 -12.14 12.22
C ALA A 17 -23.98 -11.77 13.42
N TYR A 18 -24.62 -10.60 13.38
CA TYR A 18 -25.55 -10.19 14.45
C TYR A 18 -26.79 -11.08 14.48
N ALA A 19 -27.38 -11.40 13.32
CA ALA A 19 -28.51 -12.33 13.23
C ALA A 19 -28.12 -13.73 13.77
N GLY A 20 -26.98 -14.27 13.34
CA GLY A 20 -26.45 -15.53 13.82
C GLY A 20 -26.19 -15.54 15.33
N GLY A 21 -25.59 -14.49 15.87
CA GLY A 21 -25.37 -14.29 17.29
C GLY A 21 -26.69 -14.25 18.09
N ALA A 22 -27.69 -13.51 17.60
CA ALA A 22 -29.02 -13.47 18.21
C ALA A 22 -29.71 -14.84 18.21
N ILE A 23 -29.63 -15.59 17.11
CA ILE A 23 -30.16 -16.94 17.00
C ILE A 23 -29.45 -17.88 17.98
N CYS A 24 -28.13 -17.83 18.09
CA CYS A 24 -27.40 -18.61 19.11
C CYS A 24 -27.82 -18.24 20.52
N PHE A 25 -27.95 -16.95 20.83
CA PHE A 25 -28.39 -16.50 22.15
C PHE A 25 -29.78 -16.99 22.52
N LEU A 26 -30.74 -16.98 21.60
CA LEU A 26 -32.07 -17.51 21.76
C LEU A 26 -32.10 -19.05 21.82
N GLY A 27 -31.13 -19.68 21.15
CA GLY A 27 -31.00 -21.16 21.15
C GLY A 27 -30.70 -21.74 22.54
N ILE A 28 -29.95 -21.01 23.39
CA ILE A 28 -29.58 -21.43 24.74
C ILE A 28 -30.81 -21.67 25.62
N PRO A 29 -31.71 -20.70 25.84
CA PRO A 29 -32.91 -20.94 26.66
C PRO A 29 -33.89 -21.94 26.02
N LEU A 30 -33.99 -22.00 24.68
CA LEU A 30 -34.77 -23.00 23.99
C LEU A 30 -34.27 -24.42 24.27
N PHE A 31 -32.95 -24.62 24.32
CA PHE A 31 -32.33 -25.88 24.66
C PHE A 31 -32.63 -26.28 26.11
N LEU A 32 -32.51 -25.34 27.05
CA LEU A 32 -32.59 -25.61 28.49
C LEU A 32 -34.02 -25.73 28.98
N PHE A 33 -34.99 -24.95 28.44
CA PHE A 33 -36.30 -24.76 29.07
C PHE A 33 -37.49 -25.21 28.23
N VAL A 34 -37.32 -25.39 26.88
CA VAL A 34 -38.49 -25.70 26.04
C VAL A 34 -38.38 -27.07 25.37
N ARG A 35 -37.43 -27.23 24.46
CA ARG A 35 -37.17 -28.49 23.75
C ARG A 35 -35.70 -28.54 23.34
N GLY A 36 -34.93 -29.47 23.89
CA GLY A 36 -33.51 -29.61 23.60
C GLY A 36 -33.16 -29.69 22.12
N PHE A 37 -33.96 -30.40 21.31
CA PHE A 37 -33.78 -30.52 19.88
C PHE A 37 -33.83 -29.14 19.13
N LEU A 38 -34.84 -28.31 19.42
CA LEU A 38 -34.99 -27.00 18.81
C LEU A 38 -33.84 -26.04 19.17
N GLY A 39 -33.38 -26.11 20.40
CA GLY A 39 -32.22 -25.35 20.86
C GLY A 39 -30.94 -25.73 20.11
N ILE A 40 -30.70 -27.05 19.91
CA ILE A 40 -29.56 -27.53 19.14
C ILE A 40 -29.61 -27.02 17.69
N VAL A 41 -30.76 -27.10 17.01
CA VAL A 41 -30.95 -26.61 15.65
C VAL A 41 -30.67 -25.09 15.58
N ALA A 42 -31.20 -24.31 16.52
CA ALA A 42 -30.95 -22.87 16.57
C ALA A 42 -29.45 -22.54 16.75
N LEU A 43 -28.76 -23.27 17.64
CA LEU A 43 -27.32 -23.09 17.83
C LEU A 43 -26.52 -23.42 16.57
N ILE A 44 -26.84 -24.51 15.87
CA ILE A 44 -26.17 -24.90 14.62
C ILE A 44 -26.42 -23.85 13.55
N VAL A 45 -27.65 -23.40 13.34
CA VAL A 45 -27.99 -22.37 12.33
C VAL A 45 -27.32 -21.06 12.68
N GLY A 46 -27.34 -20.62 13.92
CA GLY A 46 -26.69 -19.41 14.35
C GLY A 46 -25.16 -19.44 14.13
N ALA A 47 -24.53 -20.55 14.53
CA ALA A 47 -23.09 -20.76 14.30
C ALA A 47 -22.75 -20.76 12.80
N PHE A 48 -23.58 -21.42 11.98
CA PHE A 48 -23.40 -21.43 10.52
C PHE A 48 -23.51 -20.03 9.91
N CYS A 49 -24.47 -19.21 10.35
CA CYS A 49 -24.59 -17.82 9.92
C CYS A 49 -23.33 -16.98 10.28
N VAL A 50 -22.77 -17.19 11.48
CA VAL A 50 -21.53 -16.52 11.89
C VAL A 50 -20.34 -16.97 11.03
N LEU A 51 -20.21 -18.26 10.76
CA LEU A 51 -19.15 -18.82 9.93
C LEU A 51 -19.24 -18.30 8.48
N ILE A 52 -20.44 -18.33 7.87
CA ILE A 52 -20.64 -17.75 6.53
C ILE A 52 -20.26 -16.27 6.51
N ASN A 53 -20.70 -15.50 7.52
CA ASN A 53 -20.34 -14.09 7.58
C ASN A 53 -18.82 -13.88 7.65
N ARG A 54 -18.10 -14.75 8.34
CA ARG A 54 -16.63 -14.71 8.40
C ARG A 54 -16.00 -14.99 7.05
N GLU A 55 -16.49 -15.97 6.29
CA GLU A 55 -15.98 -16.31 4.96
C GLU A 55 -16.34 -15.24 3.90
N LEU A 56 -17.47 -14.55 4.08
CA LEU A 56 -17.85 -13.44 3.19
C LEU A 56 -17.07 -12.15 3.43
N ASN A 57 -16.34 -12.05 4.56
CA ASN A 57 -15.50 -10.88 4.82
C ASN A 57 -14.12 -11.08 4.22
N VAL A 58 -13.73 -10.13 3.38
CA VAL A 58 -12.40 -10.06 2.77
C VAL A 58 -11.35 -9.84 3.85
N ARG A 59 -10.22 -10.53 3.75
CA ARG A 59 -9.07 -10.40 4.66
C ARG A 59 -8.13 -9.31 4.17
N LEU A 60 -7.37 -8.73 5.08
CA LEU A 60 -6.35 -7.75 4.72
C LEU A 60 -5.31 -8.34 3.75
N SER A 61 -4.91 -9.61 3.96
CA SER A 61 -3.98 -10.31 3.07
C SER A 61 -4.42 -10.34 1.60
N ASP A 62 -5.74 -10.47 1.36
CA ASP A 62 -6.28 -10.52 -0.01
C ASP A 62 -6.21 -9.13 -0.67
N VAL A 63 -6.35 -8.06 0.12
CA VAL A 63 -6.18 -6.67 -0.33
C VAL A 63 -4.71 -6.38 -0.62
N GLU A 64 -3.81 -6.80 0.28
CA GLU A 64 -2.36 -6.61 0.13
C GLU A 64 -1.80 -7.36 -1.08
N GLU A 65 -2.29 -8.55 -1.40
CA GLU A 65 -1.91 -9.29 -2.60
C GLU A 65 -2.31 -8.52 -3.88
N GLN A 66 -3.48 -7.90 -3.88
CA GLN A 66 -3.92 -7.07 -5.00
C GLN A 66 -3.09 -5.79 -5.12
N ILE A 67 -2.76 -5.14 -4.00
CA ILE A 67 -1.85 -3.98 -3.99
C ILE A 67 -0.49 -4.41 -4.57
N LYS A 68 0.06 -5.53 -4.13
CA LYS A 68 1.32 -6.06 -4.66
C LYS A 68 1.28 -6.23 -6.17
N THR A 69 0.20 -6.74 -6.71
CA THR A 69 0.02 -6.89 -8.17
C THR A 69 0.09 -5.54 -8.89
N GLU A 70 -0.49 -4.48 -8.31
CA GLU A 70 -0.42 -3.13 -8.88
C GLU A 70 1.00 -2.53 -8.75
N LEU A 71 1.70 -2.80 -7.66
CA LEU A 71 3.10 -2.38 -7.50
C LEU A 71 4.02 -3.07 -8.51
N ASP A 72 3.81 -4.37 -8.76
CA ASP A 72 4.56 -5.12 -9.78
C ASP A 72 4.25 -4.59 -11.19
N ARG A 73 3.01 -4.19 -11.47
CA ARG A 73 2.63 -3.51 -12.72
C ARG A 73 3.37 -2.18 -12.87
N LEU A 74 3.37 -1.34 -11.84
CA LEU A 74 4.03 -0.03 -11.84
C LEU A 74 5.54 -0.18 -12.10
N ALA A 75 6.19 -1.17 -11.46
CA ALA A 75 7.59 -1.48 -11.69
C ALA A 75 7.86 -1.93 -13.13
N SER A 76 7.01 -2.81 -13.66
CA SER A 76 7.15 -3.32 -15.04
C SER A 76 6.98 -2.21 -16.08
N GLU A 77 6.00 -1.33 -15.90
CA GLU A 77 5.77 -0.18 -16.79
C GLU A 77 6.99 0.77 -16.82
N LEU A 78 7.63 1.00 -15.67
CA LEU A 78 8.86 1.80 -15.60
C LEU A 78 10.01 1.12 -16.38
N VAL A 79 10.18 -0.19 -16.23
CA VAL A 79 11.18 -0.97 -16.96
C VAL A 79 10.92 -0.92 -18.46
N ASP A 80 9.70 -1.20 -18.89
CA ASP A 80 9.32 -1.29 -20.30
C ASP A 80 9.49 0.07 -21.00
N LYS A 81 9.10 1.15 -20.35
CA LYS A 81 9.23 2.50 -20.88
C LYS A 81 10.68 2.92 -21.09
N HIS A 82 11.56 2.52 -20.20
CA HIS A 82 12.98 2.89 -20.23
C HIS A 82 13.88 1.73 -20.72
N TYR A 83 13.31 0.74 -21.40
CA TYR A 83 14.08 -0.36 -22.00
C TYR A 83 15.03 0.19 -23.06
N ASP A 84 16.33 -0.07 -22.92
CA ASP A 84 17.33 0.34 -23.87
C ASP A 84 17.64 -0.77 -24.88
N VAL A 85 17.06 -0.66 -26.07
CA VAL A 85 17.25 -1.61 -27.18
C VAL A 85 18.72 -1.72 -27.62
N LYS A 86 19.52 -0.65 -27.43
CA LYS A 86 20.92 -0.62 -27.83
C LYS A 86 21.84 -1.29 -26.82
N HIS A 87 21.44 -1.30 -25.57
CA HIS A 87 22.19 -1.90 -24.45
C HIS A 87 21.31 -2.83 -23.62
N PRO A 88 20.87 -3.97 -24.19
CA PRO A 88 19.95 -4.88 -23.52
C PRO A 88 20.52 -5.50 -22.24
N ASP A 89 21.85 -5.53 -22.11
CA ASP A 89 22.55 -6.05 -20.94
C ASP A 89 22.60 -5.06 -19.76
N ALA A 90 22.28 -3.78 -19.99
CA ALA A 90 22.21 -2.76 -18.94
C ALA A 90 20.91 -2.90 -18.13
N LYS A 91 20.88 -3.85 -17.22
CA LYS A 91 19.72 -4.08 -16.35
C LYS A 91 19.45 -2.86 -15.47
N MET A 92 18.21 -2.41 -15.47
CA MET A 92 17.70 -1.43 -14.52
C MET A 92 17.28 -2.15 -13.23
N THR A 93 17.82 -1.72 -12.10
CA THR A 93 17.32 -2.17 -10.80
C THR A 93 16.14 -1.29 -10.43
N VAL A 94 14.99 -1.89 -10.15
CA VAL A 94 13.78 -1.18 -9.75
C VAL A 94 13.42 -1.54 -8.31
N THR A 95 13.14 -0.52 -7.52
CA THR A 95 12.59 -0.62 -6.17
C THR A 95 11.25 0.11 -6.14
N VAL A 96 10.25 -0.48 -5.50
CA VAL A 96 8.94 0.18 -5.30
C VAL A 96 8.80 0.53 -3.83
N ILE A 97 8.48 1.80 -3.57
CA ILE A 97 8.20 2.34 -2.24
C ILE A 97 6.78 2.87 -2.24
N GLY A 98 6.03 2.57 -1.21
CA GLY A 98 4.68 3.08 -1.07
C GLY A 98 4.01 2.58 0.20
N ASP A 99 2.93 3.27 0.57
CA ASP A 99 2.06 2.91 1.68
C ASP A 99 0.66 3.51 1.46
N TYR A 100 -0.22 3.28 2.42
CA TYR A 100 -1.56 3.81 2.42
C TYR A 100 -1.56 5.34 2.57
N GLU A 101 -2.31 6.02 1.70
CA GLU A 101 -2.53 7.47 1.86
C GLU A 101 -3.29 7.75 3.16
N THR A 102 -2.88 8.78 3.86
CA THR A 102 -3.44 9.15 5.16
C THR A 102 -4.31 10.40 5.10
N GLU A 103 -4.29 11.10 3.96
CA GLU A 103 -5.02 12.33 3.71
C GLU A 103 -5.81 12.23 2.41
N GLY A 104 -6.97 12.87 2.37
CA GLY A 104 -7.82 12.94 1.17
C GLY A 104 -9.31 12.85 1.50
N GLU A 105 -10.14 13.47 0.65
CA GLU A 105 -11.59 13.39 0.80
C GLU A 105 -12.11 11.98 0.48
N GLY A 106 -13.03 11.51 1.30
CA GLY A 106 -13.71 10.23 1.08
C GLY A 106 -12.90 8.98 1.44
N LEU A 107 -11.72 9.14 2.06
CA LEU A 107 -10.93 7.99 2.51
C LEU A 107 -11.71 7.15 3.52
N LEU A 108 -11.82 5.85 3.25
CA LEU A 108 -12.27 4.87 4.22
C LEU A 108 -11.05 4.37 5.01
N VAL A 109 -11.17 4.42 6.33
CA VAL A 109 -10.08 3.99 7.22
C VAL A 109 -10.53 2.78 8.01
N ARG A 110 -9.69 1.76 8.10
CA ARG A 110 -9.86 0.60 8.96
C ARG A 110 -8.57 0.34 9.71
N ARG A 111 -8.67 -0.07 10.96
CA ARG A 111 -7.50 -0.56 11.71
C ARG A 111 -7.32 -2.05 11.48
N ASP A 112 -6.08 -2.44 11.23
CA ASP A 112 -5.68 -3.85 11.20
C ASP A 112 -5.66 -4.45 12.62
N PRO A 113 -5.47 -5.77 12.77
CA PRO A 113 -5.35 -6.41 14.08
C PRO A 113 -4.17 -5.94 14.92
N LEU A 114 -3.15 -5.33 14.31
CA LEU A 114 -1.97 -4.78 14.97
C LEU A 114 -2.17 -3.31 15.38
N GLY A 115 -3.29 -2.70 14.97
CA GLY A 115 -3.63 -1.31 15.28
C GLY A 115 -3.18 -0.30 14.22
N ASN A 116 -2.53 -0.74 13.13
CA ASN A 116 -2.15 0.13 12.03
C ASN A 116 -3.37 0.61 11.24
N SER A 117 -3.30 1.81 10.72
CA SER A 117 -4.36 2.37 9.87
C SER A 117 -4.17 1.92 8.43
N VAL A 118 -5.18 1.26 7.87
CA VAL A 118 -5.30 0.86 6.48
C VAL A 118 -6.36 1.74 5.84
N THR A 119 -6.04 2.40 4.74
CA THR A 119 -6.97 3.29 4.05
C THR A 119 -7.38 2.73 2.69
N SER A 120 -8.42 3.32 2.10
CA SER A 120 -8.93 2.89 0.79
C SER A 120 -8.13 3.42 -0.40
N ARG A 121 -7.03 4.13 -0.17
CA ARG A 121 -6.10 4.61 -1.21
C ARG A 121 -4.67 4.22 -0.87
N TYR A 122 -3.89 4.00 -1.91
CA TYR A 122 -2.49 3.65 -1.81
C TYR A 122 -1.69 4.52 -2.78
N CYS A 123 -0.56 5.04 -2.34
CA CYS A 123 0.35 5.78 -3.20
C CYS A 123 1.71 5.09 -3.21
N ALA A 124 2.31 4.99 -4.39
CA ALA A 124 3.59 4.35 -4.56
C ALA A 124 4.46 5.05 -5.60
N ALA A 125 5.77 4.90 -5.44
CA ALA A 125 6.79 5.28 -6.40
C ALA A 125 7.59 4.06 -6.82
N ALA A 126 7.64 3.77 -8.12
CA ALA A 126 8.65 2.90 -8.70
C ALA A 126 9.89 3.73 -9.02
N ILE A 127 11.04 3.30 -8.53
CA ILE A 127 12.33 3.99 -8.69
C ILE A 127 13.28 3.04 -9.37
N GLY A 128 13.72 3.41 -10.56
CA GLY A 128 14.68 2.66 -11.37
C GLY A 128 16.05 3.35 -11.39
N ILE A 129 17.10 2.56 -11.29
CA ILE A 129 18.50 3.05 -11.33
C ILE A 129 19.23 2.37 -12.48
N ARG A 130 19.84 3.18 -13.34
CA ARG A 130 20.70 2.72 -14.44
C ARG A 130 21.64 3.83 -14.91
N ASN A 131 22.94 3.52 -15.07
CA ASN A 131 23.93 4.42 -15.68
C ASN A 131 23.97 5.82 -15.07
N GLN A 132 24.03 5.92 -13.73
CA GLN A 132 24.03 7.19 -12.97
C GLN A 132 22.78 8.05 -13.22
N ARG A 133 21.68 7.43 -13.60
CA ARG A 133 20.37 8.05 -13.75
C ARG A 133 19.37 7.38 -12.83
N ILE A 134 18.48 8.20 -12.31
CA ILE A 134 17.30 7.77 -11.59
C ILE A 134 16.07 8.01 -12.47
N PHE A 135 15.26 6.99 -12.60
CA PHE A 135 13.97 7.02 -13.27
C PHE A 135 12.91 6.84 -12.20
N TYR A 136 11.82 7.55 -12.27
CA TYR A 136 10.76 7.40 -11.29
C TYR A 136 9.39 7.55 -11.95
N LYS A 137 8.43 6.82 -11.39
CA LYS A 137 7.01 6.93 -11.68
C LYS A 137 6.23 6.77 -10.40
N THR A 138 5.36 7.73 -10.09
CA THR A 138 4.50 7.69 -8.92
C THR A 138 3.05 7.56 -9.35
N GLU A 139 2.29 6.77 -8.62
CA GLU A 139 0.87 6.55 -8.86
C GLU A 139 0.12 6.47 -7.54
N SER A 140 -0.99 7.20 -7.46
CA SER A 140 -1.99 7.04 -6.40
C SER A 140 -3.19 6.32 -6.98
N PHE A 141 -3.66 5.27 -6.32
CA PHE A 141 -4.79 4.48 -6.78
C PHE A 141 -5.75 4.13 -5.65
N SER A 142 -7.03 4.06 -6.01
CA SER A 142 -8.06 3.59 -5.10
C SER A 142 -8.08 2.07 -5.03
N ILE A 143 -8.21 1.54 -3.82
CA ILE A 143 -8.36 0.09 -3.58
C ILE A 143 -9.82 -0.35 -3.78
N ILE A 144 -10.77 0.59 -3.72
CA ILE A 144 -12.21 0.33 -3.73
C ILE A 144 -12.92 0.80 -5.00
N ASP A 145 -12.28 1.60 -5.84
CA ASP A 145 -12.82 2.17 -7.07
C ASP A 145 -11.80 2.13 -8.20
N GLU A 146 -12.24 2.20 -9.45
CA GLU A 146 -11.38 2.34 -10.63
C GLU A 146 -10.87 3.79 -10.76
N ASP A 147 -10.26 4.30 -9.71
CA ASP A 147 -9.68 5.63 -9.68
C ASP A 147 -8.17 5.51 -9.45
N SER A 148 -7.41 5.91 -10.45
CA SER A 148 -5.94 6.00 -10.36
C SER A 148 -5.49 7.30 -10.98
N SER A 149 -4.48 7.92 -10.42
CA SER A 149 -3.87 9.12 -10.94
C SER A 149 -2.34 8.98 -10.95
N ALA A 150 -1.72 9.17 -12.11
CA ALA A 150 -0.29 9.39 -12.18
C ALA A 150 0.02 10.73 -11.50
N VAL A 151 0.87 10.71 -10.46
CA VAL A 151 1.21 11.90 -9.70
C VAL A 151 2.44 12.58 -10.29
N SER A 152 3.48 11.81 -10.59
CA SER A 152 4.71 12.31 -11.19
C SER A 152 5.44 11.22 -11.94
N GLU A 153 6.17 11.61 -12.98
CA GLU A 153 7.06 10.71 -13.70
C GLU A 153 8.23 11.52 -14.26
N GLY A 154 9.42 10.92 -14.26
CA GLY A 154 10.59 11.60 -14.79
C GLY A 154 11.87 10.79 -14.75
N GLU A 155 12.91 11.44 -15.25
CA GLU A 155 14.29 10.98 -15.30
C GLU A 155 15.20 12.10 -14.84
N ARG A 156 16.23 11.79 -14.03
CA ARG A 156 17.25 12.73 -13.58
C ARG A 156 18.63 12.06 -13.57
N LEU A 157 19.68 12.84 -13.80
CA LEU A 157 21.03 12.42 -13.47
C LEU A 157 21.21 12.41 -11.94
N PHE A 158 22.08 11.58 -11.42
CA PHE A 158 22.41 11.60 -10.00
C PHE A 158 22.96 12.95 -9.54
N THR A 159 23.67 13.65 -10.43
CA THR A 159 24.19 15.00 -10.17
C THR A 159 23.10 16.06 -10.00
N ASP A 160 21.91 15.83 -10.54
CA ASP A 160 20.79 16.76 -10.49
C ASP A 160 19.87 16.52 -9.28
N VAL A 161 20.11 15.43 -8.55
CA VAL A 161 19.41 15.10 -7.32
C VAL A 161 20.24 15.53 -6.12
N ASP A 162 19.62 16.18 -5.15
CA ASP A 162 20.30 16.58 -3.92
C ASP A 162 20.30 15.43 -2.91
N ARG A 163 19.12 14.98 -2.53
CA ARG A 163 18.96 13.97 -1.50
C ARG A 163 17.59 13.28 -1.56
N VAL A 164 17.52 12.19 -0.80
CA VAL A 164 16.25 11.61 -0.37
C VAL A 164 15.98 12.04 1.06
N GLU A 165 14.79 12.54 1.30
CA GLU A 165 14.24 12.75 2.64
C GLU A 165 13.35 11.56 3.01
N TYR A 166 13.53 11.05 4.23
CA TYR A 166 12.74 9.95 4.75
C TYR A 166 12.53 10.16 6.25
N GLY A 167 11.29 10.25 6.66
CA GLY A 167 10.96 10.50 8.06
C GLY A 167 9.46 10.64 8.30
N PRO A 168 9.07 10.87 9.55
CA PRO A 168 7.69 11.05 9.92
C PRO A 168 7.09 12.30 9.26
N ALA A 169 5.88 12.16 8.72
CA ALA A 169 5.11 13.28 8.16
C ALA A 169 4.71 14.25 9.29
N GLU A 170 5.06 15.52 9.14
CA GLU A 170 4.73 16.55 10.12
C GLU A 170 3.26 16.97 10.03
N GLY A 171 2.56 16.97 11.16
CA GLY A 171 1.18 17.46 11.26
C GLY A 171 0.12 16.52 10.67
N ALA A 172 0.48 15.32 10.24
CA ALA A 172 -0.46 14.36 9.70
C ALA A 172 -1.47 13.87 10.76
N ALA A 173 -2.75 13.78 10.37
CA ALA A 173 -3.82 13.28 11.23
C ALA A 173 -3.64 11.79 11.59
N ILE A 174 -3.07 11.02 10.68
CA ILE A 174 -2.67 9.62 10.86
C ILE A 174 -1.14 9.58 10.78
N PRO A 175 -0.42 9.19 11.85
CA PRO A 175 1.03 9.08 11.82
C PRO A 175 1.49 8.12 10.73
N HIS A 176 2.37 8.58 9.87
CA HIS A 176 3.00 7.80 8.81
C HIS A 176 4.40 8.34 8.51
N VAL A 177 5.15 7.61 7.70
CA VAL A 177 6.47 8.01 7.21
C VAL A 177 6.34 8.40 5.74
N GLU A 178 7.11 9.37 5.31
CA GLU A 178 7.18 9.81 3.92
C GLU A 178 8.57 9.61 3.34
N PHE A 179 8.58 9.34 2.05
CA PHE A 179 9.76 9.33 1.20
C PHE A 179 9.63 10.47 0.19
N ALA A 180 10.60 11.36 0.11
CA ALA A 180 10.63 12.42 -0.88
C ALA A 180 11.96 12.45 -1.61
N LEU A 181 11.93 12.66 -2.93
CA LEU A 181 13.09 12.88 -3.77
C LEU A 181 13.24 14.37 -4.05
N ILE A 182 14.38 14.95 -3.68
CA ILE A 182 14.64 16.39 -3.75
C ILE A 182 15.67 16.66 -4.83
N ASP A 183 15.39 17.61 -5.71
CA ASP A 183 16.33 18.05 -6.73
C ASP A 183 17.40 18.99 -6.15
N ARG A 184 18.44 19.28 -6.93
CA ARG A 184 19.56 20.12 -6.51
C ARG A 184 19.18 21.59 -6.23
N ASN A 185 18.05 22.06 -6.73
CA ASN A 185 17.55 23.40 -6.49
C ASN A 185 16.65 23.47 -5.24
N GLY A 186 16.51 22.35 -4.52
CA GLY A 186 15.63 22.22 -3.37
C GLY A 186 14.16 21.99 -3.77
N GLY A 187 13.87 21.75 -5.05
CA GLY A 187 12.54 21.39 -5.52
C GLY A 187 12.21 19.93 -5.22
N GLU A 188 11.00 19.66 -4.82
CA GLU A 188 10.52 18.32 -4.63
C GLU A 188 10.11 17.69 -5.97
N LEU A 189 10.74 16.58 -6.36
CA LEU A 189 10.39 15.85 -7.56
C LEU A 189 9.13 15.02 -7.34
N PHE A 190 9.04 14.37 -6.20
CA PHE A 190 7.84 13.69 -5.70
C PHE A 190 7.95 13.39 -4.21
N ARG A 191 6.78 13.15 -3.59
CA ARG A 191 6.63 12.67 -2.21
C ARG A 191 5.57 11.57 -2.17
N VAL A 192 5.84 10.49 -1.46
CA VAL A 192 4.92 9.37 -1.27
C VAL A 192 4.97 8.87 0.17
N PRO A 193 3.86 8.36 0.71
CA PRO A 193 3.90 7.63 1.97
C PRO A 193 4.78 6.38 1.81
N ALA A 194 5.46 6.01 2.88
CA ALA A 194 6.41 4.90 2.86
C ALA A 194 6.28 4.05 4.12
N LYS A 195 6.59 2.78 4.00
CA LYS A 195 6.65 1.88 5.15
C LYS A 195 7.85 2.22 6.02
N ASN A 196 7.61 2.26 7.35
CA ASN A 196 8.69 2.42 8.31
C ASN A 196 9.35 1.06 8.57
N ASP A 197 10.17 0.61 7.62
CA ASP A 197 10.90 -0.65 7.72
C ASP A 197 12.38 -0.50 7.37
N TYR A 198 13.17 -1.48 7.80
CA TYR A 198 14.62 -1.49 7.59
C TYR A 198 15.00 -1.48 6.10
N THR A 199 14.23 -2.13 5.25
CA THR A 199 14.52 -2.22 3.80
C THR A 199 14.43 -0.86 3.14
N THR A 200 13.38 -0.09 3.46
CA THR A 200 13.20 1.28 2.97
C THR A 200 14.30 2.20 3.50
N GLN A 201 14.63 2.12 4.80
CA GLN A 201 15.71 2.92 5.39
C GLN A 201 17.04 2.68 4.70
N ARG A 202 17.41 1.42 4.50
CA ARG A 202 18.65 1.06 3.82
C ARG A 202 18.69 1.54 2.38
N PHE A 203 17.59 1.43 1.66
CA PHE A 203 17.50 1.95 0.28
C PHE A 203 17.72 3.46 0.23
N VAL A 204 17.17 4.21 1.17
CA VAL A 204 17.40 5.67 1.32
C VAL A 204 18.87 5.99 1.57
N GLU A 205 19.50 5.27 2.49
CA GLU A 205 20.93 5.43 2.79
C GLU A 205 21.80 5.16 1.55
N ASP A 206 21.53 4.06 0.85
CA ASP A 206 22.25 3.70 -0.38
C ASP A 206 22.08 4.77 -1.48
N LEU A 207 20.87 5.30 -1.68
CA LEU A 207 20.62 6.37 -2.64
C LEU A 207 21.40 7.64 -2.30
N ASN A 208 21.36 8.09 -1.05
CA ASN A 208 22.07 9.29 -0.63
C ASN A 208 23.58 9.14 -0.83
N VAL A 209 24.14 7.97 -0.56
CA VAL A 209 25.56 7.67 -0.84
C VAL A 209 25.85 7.74 -2.35
N TYR A 210 24.96 7.23 -3.22
CA TYR A 210 25.14 7.32 -4.66
C TYR A 210 25.13 8.78 -5.16
N PHE A 211 24.21 9.60 -4.65
CA PHE A 211 24.13 11.03 -5.03
C PHE A 211 25.38 11.79 -4.55
N GLU A 212 25.87 11.53 -3.34
CA GLU A 212 27.09 12.16 -2.85
C GLU A 212 28.32 11.80 -3.69
N ARG A 213 28.49 10.53 -4.03
CA ARG A 213 29.59 10.09 -4.90
C ARG A 213 29.53 10.73 -6.28
N ALA A 214 28.37 10.74 -6.91
CA ALA A 214 28.18 11.35 -8.21
C ALA A 214 28.54 12.86 -8.20
N ARG A 215 28.28 13.55 -7.09
CA ARG A 215 28.70 14.96 -6.91
C ARG A 215 30.21 15.13 -6.78
N GLN A 216 30.87 14.22 -6.06
CA GLN A 216 32.34 14.26 -5.88
C GLN A 216 33.05 13.98 -7.20
N ASP A 217 32.62 12.95 -7.93
CA ASP A 217 33.20 12.59 -9.24
C ASP A 217 32.96 13.65 -10.31
N GLY A 218 31.84 14.41 -10.26
CA GLY A 218 31.52 15.50 -11.16
C GLY A 218 32.25 16.82 -10.87
N THR A 219 32.87 16.96 -9.71
CA THR A 219 33.62 18.16 -9.29
C THR A 219 35.12 18.06 -9.52
N ASP A 220 35.65 16.91 -9.93
CA ASP A 220 37.06 16.75 -10.26
C ASP A 220 37.34 17.32 -11.66
N PRO A 221 38.01 18.46 -11.78
CA PRO A 221 38.35 19.02 -13.08
C PRO A 221 39.40 18.13 -13.74
N LYS A 222 39.05 17.55 -14.90
CA LYS A 222 39.98 16.89 -15.79
C LYS A 222 40.97 17.89 -16.38
#